data_20f13a916a25d963600849d04352523b
#
_entry.id   20f13a916a25d963600849d04352523b
#
_cell.length_a   1.000
_cell.length_b   1.000
_cell.length_c   1.000
_cell.angle_alpha   90.00
_cell.angle_beta   90.00
_cell.angle_gamma   90.00
#
_symmetry.space_group_name_H-M   'P 1'
#
loop_
_entity.id
_entity.type
_entity.pdbx_description
1 polymer ?
#
loop_
_entity_poly.entity_id
_entity_poly.type
_entity_poly.pdbx_seq_one_letter_code
_entity_poly.pdbx_strand_id
1 'polypeptide(L)'
;MKTSTLSSFVASLAVVAALGTTAAHAEKTKFEFWYGLSGDLGERVQDACKKFNASQPDYEIVCTSQNSYDATLQNTIAAYRAKKHPAIAQIYDAGTLDMMLSKAFVPAKQLMADNGYKIDWSNYFPGIANYYATAAGELNSFPFNSSTAVFYYNVSAFEKAGVTGKPETWEDVAEAAKKLKAAGYECPLAFNFDTWPLIEQFSAIHDQPIATEGNGYKGLNAELVVNKTKVVDELKFFKKMQDEKLFVVKTKTLGMDTVPSFTSQTCQMAMSSIADHGTVGKTLPEGVKWDVAMLPVFKGTERKKSLVGGASLWVMAGRPDAEYKGAAAFLNFIAQPDMVEWWSTVTGYIPVTKTGFESMKKNGFYDKAPYKGREVAIESLTLTEPTDTTRGIRLGNFTQIRKELSTALEAIYMQNGDVQQELDKAVERSNVGLRRFEKTFSGVSIN
;
A
#
# COMPACT_ATOMS: atom_id res chain seq x y z
N MET A 1 -47.26 -30.97 -92.62
CA MET A 1 -45.90 -30.95 -92.08
C MET A 1 -45.82 -29.89 -91.06
N LYS A 2 -45.63 -30.22 -89.81
CA LYS A 2 -45.89 -29.39 -88.65
C LYS A 2 -44.56 -28.78 -88.14
N THR A 3 -44.49 -27.50 -88.11
CA THR A 3 -43.42 -26.71 -87.46
C THR A 3 -43.85 -26.37 -86.08
N SER A 4 -43.05 -26.79 -85.08
CA SER A 4 -43.26 -26.45 -83.68
C SER A 4 -42.27 -25.35 -83.30
N THR A 5 -42.81 -24.26 -82.81
CA THR A 5 -42.07 -23.10 -82.20
C THR A 5 -41.79 -23.37 -80.76
N LEU A 6 -40.51 -23.32 -80.32
CA LEU A 6 -40.07 -23.33 -78.94
C LEU A 6 -40.02 -21.92 -78.45
N SER A 7 -40.78 -21.62 -77.38
CA SER A 7 -40.71 -20.37 -76.65
C SER A 7 -39.69 -20.49 -75.51
N SER A 8 -38.63 -19.67 -75.57
CA SER A 8 -37.64 -19.55 -74.52
C SER A 8 -38.10 -18.62 -73.39
N PHE A 9 -38.26 -19.12 -72.17
CA PHE A 9 -38.52 -18.35 -70.98
C PHE A 9 -37.13 -17.91 -70.36
N VAL A 10 -36.83 -16.66 -70.36
CA VAL A 10 -35.70 -16.07 -69.65
C VAL A 10 -36.12 -15.78 -68.25
N ALA A 11 -35.63 -16.56 -67.26
CA ALA A 11 -35.82 -16.26 -65.83
C ALA A 11 -34.68 -15.34 -65.35
N SER A 12 -35.02 -14.11 -65.06
CA SER A 12 -34.09 -13.13 -64.45
C SER A 12 -33.94 -13.41 -62.97
N LEU A 13 -32.81 -13.96 -62.55
CA LEU A 13 -32.43 -14.11 -61.13
C LEU A 13 -31.93 -12.74 -60.63
N ALA A 14 -32.72 -12.04 -59.79
CA ALA A 14 -32.28 -10.87 -59.02
C ALA A 14 -31.46 -11.34 -57.80
N VAL A 15 -30.14 -11.24 -57.87
CA VAL A 15 -29.25 -11.45 -56.72
C VAL A 15 -29.33 -10.19 -55.85
N VAL A 16 -30.05 -10.27 -54.72
CA VAL A 16 -30.00 -9.25 -53.66
C VAL A 16 -28.70 -9.48 -52.89
N ALA A 17 -27.68 -8.68 -53.18
CA ALA A 17 -26.47 -8.60 -52.38
C ALA A 17 -26.80 -7.91 -51.03
N ALA A 18 -27.04 -8.70 -49.98
CA ALA A 18 -27.08 -8.19 -48.61
C ALA A 18 -25.67 -7.73 -48.24
N LEU A 19 -25.40 -6.43 -48.34
CA LEU A 19 -24.24 -5.79 -47.75
C LEU A 19 -24.40 -5.85 -46.22
N GLY A 20 -23.93 -6.96 -45.66
CA GLY A 20 -23.70 -7.03 -44.22
C GLY A 20 -22.60 -6.03 -43.84
N THR A 21 -22.97 -4.87 -43.35
CA THR A 21 -22.04 -3.97 -42.66
C THR A 21 -21.58 -4.67 -41.38
N THR A 22 -20.51 -5.47 -41.47
CA THR A 22 -19.74 -5.79 -40.26
C THR A 22 -19.21 -4.47 -39.73
N ALA A 23 -19.82 -3.99 -38.66
CA ALA A 23 -19.22 -2.91 -37.90
C ALA A 23 -17.82 -3.37 -37.48
N ALA A 24 -16.80 -2.87 -38.17
CA ALA A 24 -15.44 -3.05 -37.75
C ALA A 24 -15.36 -2.41 -36.37
N HIS A 25 -15.35 -3.23 -35.30
CA HIS A 25 -14.98 -2.73 -33.98
C HIS A 25 -13.58 -2.16 -34.12
N ALA A 26 -13.44 -0.86 -33.92
CA ALA A 26 -12.13 -0.23 -33.83
C ALA A 26 -11.32 -1.00 -32.76
N GLU A 27 -10.06 -1.31 -33.11
CA GLU A 27 -9.19 -2.01 -32.17
C GLU A 27 -9.02 -1.12 -30.92
N LYS A 28 -9.20 -1.72 -29.72
CA LYS A 28 -9.05 -1.01 -28.45
C LYS A 28 -7.64 -0.43 -28.32
N THR A 29 -7.53 0.80 -27.85
CA THR A 29 -6.23 1.34 -27.48
C THR A 29 -5.68 0.58 -26.28
N LYS A 30 -4.53 -0.11 -26.47
CA LYS A 30 -3.86 -0.85 -25.39
C LYS A 30 -2.88 0.03 -24.64
N PHE A 31 -2.84 -0.11 -23.31
CA PHE A 31 -1.85 0.53 -22.47
C PHE A 31 -1.50 -0.35 -21.27
N GLU A 32 -0.29 -0.18 -20.73
CA GLU A 32 0.22 -1.04 -19.66
C GLU A 32 0.12 -0.41 -18.29
N PHE A 33 -0.18 -1.22 -17.29
CA PHE A 33 -0.11 -0.91 -15.87
C PHE A 33 0.79 -1.92 -15.15
N TRP A 34 1.88 -1.44 -14.54
CA TRP A 34 2.77 -2.26 -13.73
C TRP A 34 2.50 -2.06 -12.24
N TYR A 35 2.36 -3.16 -11.51
CA TYR A 35 2.04 -3.15 -10.09
C TYR A 35 2.87 -4.14 -9.28
N GLY A 36 3.02 -3.87 -7.93
CA GLY A 36 3.88 -4.62 -7.03
C GLY A 36 3.16 -5.61 -6.12
N LEU A 37 1.84 -5.58 -6.08
CA LEU A 37 1.07 -6.49 -5.24
C LEU A 37 1.15 -7.93 -5.74
N SER A 38 1.20 -8.89 -4.81
CA SER A 38 1.27 -10.32 -5.10
C SER A 38 0.23 -11.10 -4.28
N GLY A 39 0.09 -12.41 -4.55
CA GLY A 39 -0.91 -13.25 -3.89
C GLY A 39 -2.34 -12.74 -4.09
N ASP A 40 -3.19 -12.89 -3.08
CA ASP A 40 -4.62 -12.47 -3.14
C ASP A 40 -4.78 -10.98 -3.53
N LEU A 41 -3.94 -10.08 -3.00
CA LEU A 41 -3.98 -8.66 -3.37
C LEU A 41 -3.61 -8.41 -4.84
N GLY A 42 -2.65 -9.15 -5.37
CA GLY A 42 -2.29 -9.11 -6.80
C GLY A 42 -3.43 -9.58 -7.70
N GLU A 43 -4.15 -10.63 -7.29
CA GLU A 43 -5.35 -11.11 -8.00
C GLU A 43 -6.45 -10.03 -8.02
N ARG A 44 -6.64 -9.29 -6.91
CA ARG A 44 -7.63 -8.20 -6.87
C ARG A 44 -7.27 -7.05 -7.83
N VAL A 45 -5.97 -6.77 -8.05
CA VAL A 45 -5.55 -5.82 -9.10
C VAL A 45 -5.95 -6.34 -10.49
N GLN A 46 -5.70 -7.62 -10.77
CA GLN A 46 -6.12 -8.23 -12.03
C GLN A 46 -7.64 -8.15 -12.22
N ASP A 47 -8.41 -8.36 -11.17
CA ASP A 47 -9.87 -8.27 -11.22
C ASP A 47 -10.35 -6.82 -11.50
N ALA A 48 -9.69 -5.80 -10.92
CA ALA A 48 -9.96 -4.39 -11.25
C ALA A 48 -9.71 -4.11 -12.74
N CYS A 49 -8.60 -4.63 -13.28
CA CYS A 49 -8.26 -4.47 -14.69
C CYS A 49 -9.28 -5.18 -15.62
N LYS A 50 -9.70 -6.39 -15.28
CA LYS A 50 -10.76 -7.12 -16.03
C LYS A 50 -12.08 -6.37 -15.99
N LYS A 51 -12.47 -5.84 -14.82
CA LYS A 51 -13.69 -5.02 -14.66
C LYS A 51 -13.65 -3.79 -15.57
N PHE A 52 -12.52 -3.05 -15.59
CA PHE A 52 -12.34 -1.92 -16.48
C PHE A 52 -12.45 -2.33 -17.95
N ASN A 53 -11.75 -3.38 -18.38
CA ASN A 53 -11.77 -3.85 -19.75
C ASN A 53 -13.17 -4.31 -20.22
N ALA A 54 -14.00 -4.79 -19.28
CA ALA A 54 -15.38 -5.18 -19.55
C ALA A 54 -16.38 -4.01 -19.54
N SER A 55 -16.05 -2.90 -18.87
CA SER A 55 -16.97 -1.77 -18.67
C SER A 55 -17.08 -0.82 -19.88
N GLN A 56 -16.16 -0.91 -20.84
CA GLN A 56 -16.11 0.00 -21.98
C GLN A 56 -15.43 -0.65 -23.20
N PRO A 57 -15.71 -0.18 -24.44
CA PRO A 57 -15.18 -0.78 -25.68
C PRO A 57 -13.87 -0.14 -26.18
N ASP A 58 -13.45 1.03 -25.68
CA ASP A 58 -12.45 1.87 -26.34
C ASP A 58 -11.01 1.54 -25.94
N TYR A 59 -10.81 1.04 -24.70
CA TYR A 59 -9.47 0.84 -24.09
C TYR A 59 -9.29 -0.58 -23.58
N GLU A 60 -8.04 -1.06 -23.60
CA GLU A 60 -7.62 -2.32 -22.98
C GLU A 60 -6.41 -2.05 -22.09
N ILE A 61 -6.58 -2.15 -20.76
CA ILE A 61 -5.46 -2.11 -19.83
C ILE A 61 -4.83 -3.51 -19.69
N VAL A 62 -3.50 -3.57 -19.84
CA VAL A 62 -2.70 -4.78 -19.62
C VAL A 62 -1.96 -4.64 -18.30
N CYS A 63 -2.38 -5.41 -17.30
CA CYS A 63 -1.86 -5.31 -15.94
C CYS A 63 -0.80 -6.37 -15.67
N THR A 64 0.43 -5.94 -15.36
CA THR A 64 1.59 -6.82 -15.19
C THR A 64 2.17 -6.68 -13.79
N SER A 65 2.16 -7.78 -13.03
CA SER A 65 2.80 -7.82 -11.71
C SER A 65 4.31 -7.79 -11.84
N GLN A 66 4.95 -6.99 -11.00
CA GLN A 66 6.40 -6.94 -10.81
C GLN A 66 6.83 -7.67 -9.53
N ASN A 67 5.91 -8.40 -8.89
CA ASN A 67 6.07 -9.24 -7.69
C ASN A 67 6.34 -8.49 -6.36
N SER A 68 6.80 -7.26 -6.38
CA SER A 68 6.97 -6.42 -5.19
C SER A 68 6.96 -4.93 -5.53
N TYR A 69 6.71 -4.09 -4.56
CA TYR A 69 6.80 -2.63 -4.71
C TYR A 69 8.19 -2.17 -5.11
N ASP A 70 9.22 -2.77 -4.50
CA ASP A 70 10.62 -2.45 -4.79
C ASP A 70 10.99 -2.79 -6.23
N ALA A 71 10.61 -4.00 -6.68
CA ALA A 71 10.80 -4.41 -8.06
C ALA A 71 10.02 -3.49 -9.04
N THR A 72 8.79 -3.09 -8.69
CA THR A 72 8.01 -2.17 -9.53
C THR A 72 8.73 -0.83 -9.71
N LEU A 73 9.21 -0.24 -8.62
CA LEU A 73 9.97 1.02 -8.68
C LEU A 73 11.24 0.88 -9.52
N GLN A 74 12.07 -0.12 -9.23
CA GLN A 74 13.35 -0.33 -9.93
C GLN A 74 13.15 -0.64 -11.42
N ASN A 75 12.20 -1.53 -11.74
CA ASN A 75 11.88 -1.88 -13.13
C ASN A 75 11.30 -0.69 -13.88
N THR A 76 10.45 0.14 -13.24
CA THR A 76 9.89 1.36 -13.85
C THR A 76 11.00 2.35 -14.18
N ILE A 77 11.95 2.59 -13.25
CA ILE A 77 13.10 3.48 -13.49
C ILE A 77 13.96 2.96 -14.65
N ALA A 78 14.28 1.67 -14.66
CA ALA A 78 15.08 1.07 -15.73
C ALA A 78 14.37 1.12 -17.10
N ALA A 79 13.08 0.81 -17.14
CA ALA A 79 12.27 0.84 -18.34
C ALA A 79 12.06 2.28 -18.86
N TYR A 80 11.92 3.26 -17.97
CA TYR A 80 11.82 4.67 -18.36
C TYR A 80 13.07 5.13 -19.11
N ARG A 81 14.26 4.82 -18.58
CA ARG A 81 15.53 5.10 -19.24
C ARG A 81 15.63 4.42 -20.62
N ALA A 82 15.09 3.23 -20.76
CA ALA A 82 15.05 2.45 -22.01
C ALA A 82 13.87 2.85 -22.93
N LYS A 83 13.01 3.78 -22.55
CA LYS A 83 11.77 4.18 -23.25
C LYS A 83 10.81 3.01 -23.49
N LYS A 84 10.75 2.07 -22.52
CA LYS A 84 9.89 0.85 -22.54
C LYS A 84 9.02 0.75 -21.28
N HIS A 85 8.76 1.87 -20.63
CA HIS A 85 7.99 1.97 -19.40
C HIS A 85 6.47 1.86 -19.65
N PRO A 86 5.68 1.42 -18.68
CA PRO A 86 4.22 1.37 -18.78
C PRO A 86 3.62 2.78 -18.83
N ALA A 87 2.33 2.86 -19.16
CA ALA A 87 1.57 4.12 -19.01
C ALA A 87 1.29 4.45 -17.54
N ILE A 88 1.02 3.42 -16.71
CA ILE A 88 0.77 3.56 -15.28
C ILE A 88 1.73 2.66 -14.51
N ALA A 89 2.33 3.19 -13.44
CA ALA A 89 3.12 2.43 -12.48
C ALA A 89 2.58 2.62 -11.06
N GLN A 90 2.42 1.52 -10.31
CA GLN A 90 2.11 1.55 -8.89
C GLN A 90 3.40 1.74 -8.10
N ILE A 91 3.57 2.92 -7.51
CA ILE A 91 4.74 3.25 -6.71
C ILE A 91 4.32 3.43 -5.25
N TYR A 92 5.00 2.70 -4.37
CA TYR A 92 4.71 2.73 -2.95
C TYR A 92 5.28 4.00 -2.26
N ASP A 93 4.86 4.21 -1.03
CA ASP A 93 5.17 5.38 -0.21
C ASP A 93 6.67 5.74 -0.23
N ALA A 94 7.57 4.78 -0.06
CA ALA A 94 9.01 5.01 -0.02
C ALA A 94 9.63 5.50 -1.34
N GLY A 95 8.97 5.30 -2.48
CA GLY A 95 9.41 5.78 -3.79
C GLY A 95 8.95 7.20 -4.15
N THR A 96 8.16 7.84 -3.29
CA THR A 96 7.45 9.08 -3.63
C THR A 96 8.40 10.23 -3.99
N LEU A 97 9.44 10.50 -3.18
CA LEU A 97 10.37 11.60 -3.47
C LEU A 97 11.21 11.34 -4.73
N ASP A 98 11.67 10.10 -4.91
CA ASP A 98 12.42 9.71 -6.11
C ASP A 98 11.61 9.97 -7.39
N MET A 99 10.32 9.62 -7.36
CA MET A 99 9.40 9.91 -8.47
C MET A 99 9.19 11.41 -8.67
N MET A 100 8.91 12.16 -7.61
CA MET A 100 8.71 13.61 -7.68
C MET A 100 9.89 14.35 -8.33
N LEU A 101 11.11 14.00 -7.94
CA LEU A 101 12.32 14.63 -8.46
C LEU A 101 12.71 14.15 -9.87
N SER A 102 12.28 12.95 -10.26
CA SER A 102 12.55 12.42 -11.61
C SER A 102 11.88 13.21 -12.72
N LYS A 103 10.76 13.89 -12.43
CA LYS A 103 9.87 14.53 -13.41
C LYS A 103 9.43 13.59 -14.55
N ALA A 104 9.51 12.30 -14.34
CA ALA A 104 9.18 11.26 -15.32
C ALA A 104 7.70 10.88 -15.32
N PHE A 105 6.82 11.79 -14.90
CA PHE A 105 5.38 11.53 -14.76
C PHE A 105 4.55 12.73 -15.21
N VAL A 106 3.28 12.48 -15.49
CA VAL A 106 2.25 13.50 -15.68
C VAL A 106 1.45 13.60 -14.37
N PRO A 107 1.33 14.79 -13.75
CA PRO A 107 0.56 14.95 -12.52
C PRO A 107 -0.88 14.43 -12.70
N ALA A 108 -1.34 13.60 -11.76
CA ALA A 108 -2.67 12.97 -11.86
C ALA A 108 -3.80 13.99 -11.96
N LYS A 109 -3.70 15.08 -11.19
CA LYS A 109 -4.70 16.16 -11.23
C LYS A 109 -4.77 16.81 -12.60
N GLN A 110 -3.61 17.06 -13.23
CA GLN A 110 -3.53 17.62 -14.57
C GLN A 110 -4.08 16.66 -15.62
N LEU A 111 -3.64 15.38 -15.58
CA LEU A 111 -4.13 14.36 -16.52
C LEU A 111 -5.66 14.26 -16.52
N MET A 112 -6.26 14.21 -15.32
CA MET A 112 -7.71 14.09 -15.20
C MET A 112 -8.43 15.32 -15.78
N ALA A 113 -7.93 16.52 -15.50
CA ALA A 113 -8.49 17.76 -16.02
C ALA A 113 -8.37 17.85 -17.57
N ASP A 114 -7.22 17.51 -18.12
CA ASP A 114 -6.95 17.56 -19.58
C ASP A 114 -7.83 16.58 -20.36
N ASN A 115 -8.27 15.48 -19.70
CA ASN A 115 -9.17 14.48 -20.29
C ASN A 115 -10.66 14.70 -19.90
N GLY A 116 -11.00 15.85 -19.29
CA GLY A 116 -12.37 16.24 -18.99
C GLY A 116 -13.02 15.52 -17.78
N TYR A 117 -12.24 14.78 -17.00
CA TYR A 117 -12.73 14.13 -15.79
C TYR A 117 -12.70 15.08 -14.59
N LYS A 118 -13.85 15.18 -13.91
CA LYS A 118 -14.00 16.02 -12.71
C LYS A 118 -13.87 15.15 -11.46
N ILE A 119 -12.70 15.17 -10.83
CA ILE A 119 -12.45 14.48 -9.57
C ILE A 119 -12.55 15.50 -8.43
N ASP A 120 -13.36 15.19 -7.42
CA ASP A 120 -13.37 15.94 -6.17
C ASP A 120 -12.20 15.52 -5.28
N TRP A 121 -11.05 16.20 -5.45
CA TRP A 121 -9.85 15.92 -4.68
C TRP A 121 -9.99 16.23 -3.19
N SER A 122 -10.95 17.09 -2.80
CA SER A 122 -11.22 17.42 -1.40
C SER A 122 -11.90 16.27 -0.64
N ASN A 123 -12.49 15.32 -1.38
CA ASN A 123 -13.10 14.13 -0.84
C ASN A 123 -12.08 13.07 -0.38
N TYR A 124 -10.83 13.14 -0.84
CA TYR A 124 -9.80 12.22 -0.35
C TYR A 124 -9.37 12.58 1.08
N PHE A 125 -9.02 11.56 1.87
CA PHE A 125 -8.50 11.81 3.21
C PHE A 125 -7.19 12.59 3.15
N PRO A 126 -7.04 13.72 3.88
CA PRO A 126 -5.84 14.55 3.84
C PRO A 126 -4.56 13.77 4.18
N GLY A 127 -4.62 12.83 5.13
CA GLY A 127 -3.48 11.98 5.48
C GLY A 127 -2.99 11.08 4.33
N ILE A 128 -3.85 10.79 3.35
CA ILE A 128 -3.53 10.02 2.16
C ILE A 128 -3.08 10.95 1.03
N ALA A 129 -3.91 11.95 0.70
CA ALA A 129 -3.65 12.85 -0.43
C ALA A 129 -2.34 13.64 -0.24
N ASN A 130 -2.12 14.21 0.95
CA ASN A 130 -0.95 15.03 1.25
C ASN A 130 0.38 14.25 1.19
N TYR A 131 0.35 12.94 1.40
CA TYR A 131 1.55 12.13 1.25
C TYR A 131 2.06 12.12 -0.20
N TYR A 132 1.15 12.16 -1.18
CA TYR A 132 1.46 12.11 -2.62
C TYR A 132 1.41 13.49 -3.30
N ALA A 133 1.12 14.55 -2.55
CA ALA A 133 1.04 15.91 -3.05
C ALA A 133 2.35 16.70 -2.88
N THR A 134 2.56 17.71 -3.69
CA THR A 134 3.56 18.75 -3.44
C THR A 134 3.21 19.57 -2.19
N ALA A 135 4.13 20.43 -1.74
CA ALA A 135 3.85 21.37 -0.66
C ALA A 135 2.71 22.36 -1.01
N ALA A 136 2.48 22.63 -2.29
CA ALA A 136 1.37 23.44 -2.78
C ALA A 136 0.03 22.68 -2.89
N GLY A 137 0.00 21.38 -2.53
CA GLY A 137 -1.20 20.54 -2.58
C GLY A 137 -1.53 19.98 -3.97
N GLU A 138 -0.60 20.05 -4.93
CA GLU A 138 -0.79 19.44 -6.23
C GLU A 138 -0.52 17.94 -6.17
N LEU A 139 -1.55 17.11 -6.48
CA LEU A 139 -1.43 15.66 -6.51
C LEU A 139 -0.65 15.19 -7.73
N ASN A 140 0.54 14.68 -7.50
CA ASN A 140 1.41 14.12 -8.53
C ASN A 140 0.95 12.72 -8.97
N SER A 141 0.41 11.93 -8.06
CA SER A 141 -0.08 10.58 -8.33
C SER A 141 -1.49 10.40 -7.82
N PHE A 142 -2.17 9.36 -8.30
CA PHE A 142 -3.54 9.06 -7.95
C PHE A 142 -3.57 8.12 -6.73
N PRO A 143 -4.19 8.48 -5.59
CA PRO A 143 -4.32 7.59 -4.44
C PRO A 143 -5.06 6.30 -4.82
N PHE A 144 -4.52 5.14 -4.45
CA PHE A 144 -5.11 3.87 -4.85
C PHE A 144 -5.28 2.91 -3.67
N ASN A 145 -4.23 2.21 -3.28
CA ASN A 145 -4.28 1.21 -2.23
C ASN A 145 -3.58 1.75 -0.99
N SER A 146 -4.38 2.27 -0.07
CA SER A 146 -3.89 2.92 1.14
C SER A 146 -4.19 2.08 2.37
N SER A 147 -3.25 2.03 3.29
CA SER A 147 -3.33 1.29 4.54
C SER A 147 -2.60 2.02 5.66
N THR A 148 -2.67 1.47 6.86
CA THR A 148 -1.76 1.77 7.97
C THR A 148 -1.46 0.49 8.73
N ALA A 149 -0.41 0.48 9.54
CA ALA A 149 -0.10 -0.66 10.38
C ALA A 149 -1.07 -0.77 11.56
N VAL A 150 -1.41 -2.00 11.88
CA VAL A 150 -2.34 -2.37 12.95
C VAL A 150 -1.80 -3.55 13.75
N PHE A 151 -2.43 -3.82 14.89
CA PHE A 151 -2.07 -4.90 15.79
C PHE A 151 -3.17 -5.96 15.78
N TYR A 152 -2.86 -7.17 15.28
CA TYR A 152 -3.75 -8.32 15.27
C TYR A 152 -3.57 -9.16 16.53
N TYR A 153 -4.65 -9.67 17.13
CA TYR A 153 -4.57 -10.56 18.28
C TYR A 153 -5.67 -11.62 18.26
N ASN A 154 -5.31 -12.83 18.76
CA ASN A 154 -6.19 -13.98 18.84
C ASN A 154 -6.99 -13.92 20.14
N VAL A 155 -8.27 -13.52 20.04
CA VAL A 155 -9.18 -13.39 21.18
C VAL A 155 -9.43 -14.74 21.85
N SER A 156 -9.54 -15.84 21.07
CA SER A 156 -9.71 -17.18 21.64
C SER A 156 -8.50 -17.58 22.49
N ALA A 157 -7.28 -17.27 22.05
CA ALA A 157 -6.08 -17.53 22.84
C ALA A 157 -6.00 -16.62 24.08
N PHE A 158 -6.42 -15.37 23.98
CA PHE A 158 -6.51 -14.43 25.10
C PHE A 158 -7.47 -14.94 26.18
N GLU A 159 -8.69 -15.32 25.78
CA GLU A 159 -9.69 -15.91 26.71
C GLU A 159 -9.11 -17.12 27.44
N LYS A 160 -8.45 -18.05 26.72
CA LYS A 160 -7.82 -19.25 27.29
C LYS A 160 -6.65 -18.91 28.24
N ALA A 161 -5.89 -17.86 27.95
CA ALA A 161 -4.75 -17.42 28.76
C ALA A 161 -5.15 -16.47 29.92
N GLY A 162 -6.43 -16.12 30.07
CA GLY A 162 -6.90 -15.16 31.05
C GLY A 162 -6.42 -13.73 30.80
N VAL A 163 -6.22 -13.37 29.51
CA VAL A 163 -5.96 -12.00 29.08
C VAL A 163 -7.30 -11.29 28.86
N THR A 164 -7.48 -10.12 29.45
CA THR A 164 -8.72 -9.34 29.32
C THR A 164 -8.45 -8.05 28.55
N GLY A 165 -9.38 -7.69 27.65
CA GLY A 165 -9.32 -6.47 26.86
C GLY A 165 -8.33 -6.55 25.69
N LYS A 166 -8.31 -5.46 24.88
CA LYS A 166 -7.36 -5.27 23.80
C LYS A 166 -6.07 -4.62 24.33
N PRO A 167 -4.89 -5.00 23.82
CA PRO A 167 -3.65 -4.33 24.22
C PRO A 167 -3.60 -2.90 23.65
N GLU A 168 -3.47 -1.90 24.51
CA GLU A 168 -3.36 -0.48 24.11
C GLU A 168 -1.93 0.04 24.26
N THR A 169 -1.15 -0.59 25.15
CA THR A 169 0.25 -0.24 25.39
C THR A 169 1.17 -1.43 25.13
N TRP A 170 2.45 -1.16 24.88
CA TRP A 170 3.46 -2.21 24.73
C TRP A 170 3.66 -2.99 26.02
N GLU A 171 3.42 -2.37 27.17
CA GLU A 171 3.41 -3.05 28.46
C GLU A 171 2.24 -4.06 28.54
N ASP A 172 1.05 -3.72 28.03
CA ASP A 172 -0.08 -4.64 27.96
C ASP A 172 0.24 -5.84 27.04
N VAL A 173 0.91 -5.56 25.90
CA VAL A 173 1.39 -6.63 25.00
C VAL A 173 2.36 -7.56 25.71
N ALA A 174 3.31 -7.02 26.48
CA ALA A 174 4.27 -7.85 27.23
C ALA A 174 3.56 -8.70 28.30
N GLU A 175 2.60 -8.15 29.04
CA GLU A 175 1.82 -8.90 30.03
C GLU A 175 0.92 -9.98 29.37
N ALA A 176 0.28 -9.64 28.24
CA ALA A 176 -0.46 -10.62 27.44
C ALA A 176 0.46 -11.75 26.95
N ALA A 177 1.65 -11.41 26.47
CA ALA A 177 2.65 -12.38 26.01
C ALA A 177 3.10 -13.33 27.13
N LYS A 178 3.32 -12.83 28.34
CA LYS A 178 3.65 -13.67 29.53
C LYS A 178 2.52 -14.65 29.85
N LYS A 179 1.26 -14.19 29.85
CA LYS A 179 0.10 -15.04 30.11
C LYS A 179 -0.08 -16.08 29.01
N LEU A 180 0.05 -15.72 27.75
CA LEU A 180 0.01 -16.65 26.61
C LEU A 180 1.09 -17.72 26.74
N LYS A 181 2.31 -17.34 27.08
CA LYS A 181 3.41 -18.27 27.30
C LYS A 181 3.12 -19.22 28.46
N ALA A 182 2.61 -18.72 29.59
CA ALA A 182 2.20 -19.53 30.72
C ALA A 182 1.06 -20.51 30.38
N ALA A 183 0.19 -20.15 29.42
CA ALA A 183 -0.86 -21.00 28.89
C ALA A 183 -0.38 -22.03 27.83
N GLY A 184 0.94 -22.09 27.56
CA GLY A 184 1.57 -23.05 26.66
C GLY A 184 1.72 -22.60 25.20
N TYR A 185 1.53 -21.33 24.90
CA TYR A 185 1.78 -20.80 23.55
C TYR A 185 3.27 -20.46 23.35
N GLU A 186 3.91 -21.16 22.42
CA GLU A 186 5.37 -20.99 22.15
C GLU A 186 5.71 -19.66 21.45
N CYS A 187 4.77 -19.08 20.71
CA CYS A 187 4.93 -17.81 20.04
C CYS A 187 3.81 -16.83 20.42
N PRO A 188 3.95 -16.09 21.54
CA PRO A 188 2.97 -15.09 21.93
C PRO A 188 2.84 -13.95 20.92
N LEU A 189 3.95 -13.40 20.43
CA LEU A 189 4.01 -12.30 19.49
C LEU A 189 4.98 -12.62 18.33
N ALA A 190 4.58 -12.32 17.11
CA ALA A 190 5.45 -12.38 15.95
C ALA A 190 5.67 -11.01 15.34
N PHE A 191 6.91 -10.74 14.92
CA PHE A 191 7.20 -9.71 13.95
C PHE A 191 8.37 -10.13 13.01
N ASN A 192 8.60 -9.37 11.95
CA ASN A 192 9.70 -9.53 11.01
C ASN A 192 10.61 -8.29 11.04
N PHE A 193 11.54 -8.17 10.09
CA PHE A 193 12.44 -7.03 9.96
C PHE A 193 11.85 -5.88 9.14
N ASP A 194 10.53 -5.76 9.08
CA ASP A 194 9.85 -4.67 8.39
C ASP A 194 9.96 -3.38 9.20
N THR A 195 10.67 -2.42 8.63
CA THR A 195 10.92 -1.12 9.26
C THR A 195 9.68 -0.25 9.33
N TRP A 196 8.70 -0.51 8.45
CA TRP A 196 7.50 0.29 8.37
C TRP A 196 6.66 0.24 9.66
N PRO A 197 6.25 -0.93 10.22
CA PRO A 197 5.56 -0.96 11.51
C PRO A 197 6.49 -0.65 12.69
N LEU A 198 7.75 -1.13 12.68
CA LEU A 198 8.64 -1.06 13.83
C LEU A 198 9.29 0.30 14.03
N ILE A 199 9.63 1.02 12.97
CA ILE A 199 10.37 2.29 13.07
C ILE A 199 9.49 3.46 12.64
N GLU A 200 8.89 3.38 11.46
CA GLU A 200 8.20 4.51 10.86
C GLU A 200 6.86 4.79 11.55
N GLN A 201 6.02 3.77 11.71
CA GLN A 201 4.75 3.90 12.42
C GLN A 201 4.95 4.19 13.90
N PHE A 202 5.90 3.48 14.54
CA PHE A 202 6.25 3.74 15.92
C PHE A 202 6.65 5.21 16.10
N SER A 203 7.55 5.73 15.28
CA SER A 203 8.00 7.13 15.36
C SER A 203 6.81 8.08 15.25
N ALA A 204 5.91 7.89 14.31
CA ALA A 204 4.75 8.76 14.11
C ALA A 204 3.81 8.75 15.32
N ILE A 205 3.37 7.58 15.78
CA ILE A 205 2.39 7.47 16.88
C ILE A 205 2.97 7.92 18.23
N HIS A 206 4.30 8.00 18.36
CA HIS A 206 5.03 8.52 19.53
C HIS A 206 5.56 9.95 19.35
N ASP A 207 5.20 10.62 18.24
CA ASP A 207 5.68 11.99 17.91
C ASP A 207 7.21 12.09 17.87
N GLN A 208 7.88 11.11 17.28
CA GLN A 208 9.33 11.08 17.13
C GLN A 208 9.75 11.39 15.70
N PRO A 209 10.80 12.18 15.48
CA PRO A 209 11.33 12.39 14.15
C PRO A 209 12.06 11.13 13.65
N ILE A 210 11.89 10.84 12.36
CA ILE A 210 12.72 9.87 11.66
C ILE A 210 13.97 10.55 11.09
N ALA A 211 13.77 11.77 10.59
CA ALA A 211 14.84 12.60 10.04
C ALA A 211 14.65 14.07 10.42
N THR A 212 15.70 14.85 10.31
CA THR A 212 15.65 16.31 10.40
C THR A 212 14.83 16.90 9.25
N GLU A 213 14.72 18.21 9.16
CA GLU A 213 13.97 18.92 8.12
C GLU A 213 12.49 18.47 8.03
N GLY A 214 11.85 18.18 9.19
CA GLY A 214 10.48 17.69 9.23
C GLY A 214 10.30 16.39 8.43
N ASN A 215 11.12 15.39 8.71
CA ASN A 215 11.20 14.14 7.97
C ASN A 215 11.47 14.33 6.46
N GLY A 216 12.31 15.34 6.11
CA GLY A 216 12.71 15.63 4.74
C GLY A 216 11.77 16.55 3.96
N TYR A 217 10.65 17.00 4.54
CA TYR A 217 9.72 17.88 3.83
C TYR A 217 10.23 19.32 3.63
N LYS A 218 11.22 19.74 4.43
CA LYS A 218 11.77 21.12 4.37
C LYS A 218 13.05 21.23 3.57
N GLY A 219 13.70 20.11 3.21
CA GLY A 219 14.92 20.15 2.42
C GLY A 219 15.57 18.79 2.18
N LEU A 220 16.38 18.72 1.12
CA LEU A 220 17.17 17.52 0.77
C LEU A 220 18.38 17.32 1.69
N ASN A 221 18.73 18.31 2.50
CA ASN A 221 19.80 18.25 3.50
C ASN A 221 19.38 17.47 4.77
N ALA A 222 18.22 16.81 4.76
CA ALA A 222 17.74 15.99 5.86
C ALA A 222 18.74 14.90 6.26
N GLU A 223 18.79 14.59 7.55
CA GLU A 223 19.60 13.54 8.16
C GLU A 223 18.71 12.59 8.94
N LEU A 224 18.92 11.30 8.76
CA LEU A 224 18.26 10.26 9.55
C LEU A 224 18.74 10.36 11.00
N VAL A 225 17.80 10.29 11.95
CA VAL A 225 18.08 10.51 13.39
C VAL A 225 17.46 9.46 14.31
N VAL A 226 16.95 8.35 13.77
CA VAL A 226 16.23 7.31 14.53
C VAL A 226 17.06 6.72 15.68
N ASN A 227 18.38 6.71 15.58
CA ASN A 227 19.31 6.27 16.62
C ASN A 227 19.39 7.22 17.83
N LYS A 228 18.74 8.38 17.76
CA LYS A 228 18.69 9.39 18.82
C LYS A 228 17.28 9.61 19.38
N THR A 229 16.35 8.74 19.05
CA THR A 229 14.92 8.85 19.38
C THR A 229 14.45 7.67 20.23
N LYS A 230 13.18 7.66 20.62
CA LYS A 230 12.56 6.55 21.37
C LYS A 230 12.55 5.22 20.61
N VAL A 231 12.88 5.20 19.32
CA VAL A 231 13.09 3.96 18.55
C VAL A 231 14.14 3.07 19.21
N VAL A 232 15.20 3.65 19.79
CA VAL A 232 16.22 2.88 20.55
C VAL A 232 15.59 2.16 21.74
N ASP A 233 14.72 2.83 22.48
CA ASP A 233 14.06 2.26 23.65
C ASP A 233 13.08 1.16 23.26
N GLU A 234 12.35 1.35 22.15
CA GLU A 234 11.46 0.33 21.59
C GLU A 234 12.23 -0.93 21.20
N LEU A 235 13.30 -0.79 20.44
CA LEU A 235 14.07 -1.95 20.01
C LEU A 235 14.74 -2.68 21.18
N LYS A 236 15.20 -1.93 22.22
CA LYS A 236 15.68 -2.54 23.46
C LYS A 236 14.57 -3.26 24.23
N PHE A 237 13.35 -2.71 24.24
CA PHE A 237 12.20 -3.36 24.85
C PHE A 237 11.87 -4.68 24.15
N PHE A 238 11.83 -4.70 22.83
CA PHE A 238 11.61 -5.94 22.08
C PHE A 238 12.78 -6.94 22.21
N LYS A 239 14.02 -6.45 22.30
CA LYS A 239 15.17 -7.33 22.56
C LYS A 239 15.01 -8.05 23.91
N LYS A 240 14.60 -7.33 24.96
CA LYS A 240 14.28 -7.92 26.27
C LYS A 240 13.14 -8.95 26.15
N MET A 241 12.07 -8.62 25.43
CA MET A 241 10.97 -9.59 25.19
C MET A 241 11.46 -10.83 24.47
N GLN A 242 12.38 -10.70 23.51
CA GLN A 242 12.98 -11.84 22.83
C GLN A 242 13.79 -12.72 23.79
N ASP A 243 14.63 -12.12 24.65
CA ASP A 243 15.44 -12.84 25.65
C ASP A 243 14.55 -13.60 26.66
N GLU A 244 13.37 -13.04 26.98
CA GLU A 244 12.32 -13.67 27.77
C GLU A 244 11.47 -14.69 26.99
N LYS A 245 11.74 -14.86 25.68
CA LYS A 245 10.97 -15.70 24.74
C LYS A 245 9.48 -15.32 24.64
N LEU A 246 9.17 -14.03 24.72
CA LEU A 246 7.83 -13.46 24.61
C LEU A 246 7.46 -13.08 23.19
N PHE A 247 8.45 -12.89 22.31
CA PHE A 247 8.22 -12.77 20.89
C PHE A 247 9.21 -13.61 20.05
N VAL A 248 8.83 -13.87 18.82
CA VAL A 248 9.62 -14.66 17.87
C VAL A 248 9.68 -13.94 16.52
N VAL A 249 10.89 -13.81 15.98
CA VAL A 249 11.05 -13.29 14.62
C VAL A 249 10.55 -14.31 13.61
N LYS A 250 9.67 -13.87 12.71
CA LYS A 250 9.07 -14.66 11.62
C LYS A 250 9.30 -13.96 10.29
N THR A 251 10.00 -14.63 9.39
CA THR A 251 10.25 -14.18 8.01
C THR A 251 10.11 -15.35 7.06
N LYS A 252 9.96 -15.07 5.77
CA LYS A 252 9.94 -16.13 4.73
C LYS A 252 11.18 -17.00 4.77
N THR A 253 12.36 -16.41 5.04
CA THR A 253 13.63 -17.12 5.16
C THR A 253 13.72 -18.02 6.39
N LEU A 254 12.93 -17.72 7.43
CA LEU A 254 12.78 -18.53 8.63
C LEU A 254 11.55 -19.48 8.55
N GLY A 255 11.04 -19.69 7.35
CA GLY A 255 9.99 -20.67 7.05
C GLY A 255 8.55 -20.13 7.05
N MET A 256 8.25 -19.04 7.78
CA MET A 256 6.90 -18.50 7.86
C MET A 256 6.93 -17.02 8.28
N ASP A 257 6.28 -16.15 7.50
CA ASP A 257 6.18 -14.72 7.81
C ASP A 257 5.07 -14.42 8.84
N THR A 258 4.98 -13.15 9.26
CA THR A 258 4.13 -12.67 10.37
C THR A 258 2.65 -13.03 10.18
N VAL A 259 2.05 -12.70 9.03
CA VAL A 259 0.63 -12.98 8.78
C VAL A 259 0.34 -14.48 8.70
N PRO A 260 1.09 -15.29 7.93
CA PRO A 260 0.93 -16.75 7.95
C PRO A 260 1.11 -17.35 9.35
N SER A 261 2.04 -16.85 10.17
CA SER A 261 2.24 -17.36 11.53
C SER A 261 1.06 -17.03 12.46
N PHE A 262 0.39 -15.92 12.26
CA PHE A 262 -0.84 -15.56 12.97
C PHE A 262 -2.03 -16.41 12.50
N THR A 263 -2.25 -16.52 11.20
CA THR A 263 -3.40 -17.22 10.63
C THR A 263 -3.35 -18.73 10.82
N SER A 264 -2.15 -19.31 10.91
CA SER A 264 -1.95 -20.71 11.32
C SER A 264 -2.08 -20.94 12.84
N GLN A 265 -2.32 -19.89 13.62
CA GLN A 265 -2.32 -19.91 15.10
C GLN A 265 -0.98 -20.32 15.71
N THR A 266 0.10 -20.33 14.94
CA THR A 266 1.46 -20.54 15.48
C THR A 266 1.81 -19.40 16.44
N CYS A 267 1.51 -18.15 16.07
CA CYS A 267 1.68 -16.97 16.92
C CYS A 267 0.31 -16.32 17.23
N GLN A 268 0.18 -15.72 18.41
CA GLN A 268 -1.10 -15.25 18.92
C GLN A 268 -1.33 -13.75 18.76
N MET A 269 -0.27 -12.98 18.55
CA MET A 269 -0.29 -11.55 18.24
C MET A 269 0.66 -11.27 17.09
N ALA A 270 0.33 -10.27 16.27
CA ALA A 270 1.16 -9.86 15.12
C ALA A 270 0.95 -8.39 14.76
N MET A 271 2.01 -7.71 14.34
CA MET A 271 1.93 -6.40 13.68
C MET A 271 1.91 -6.61 12.17
N SER A 272 0.97 -5.99 11.48
CA SER A 272 0.95 -5.99 10.01
C SER A 272 0.07 -4.86 9.48
N SER A 273 -0.08 -4.80 8.16
CA SER A 273 -0.97 -3.86 7.48
C SER A 273 -2.44 -4.21 7.69
N ILE A 274 -3.32 -3.19 7.77
CA ILE A 274 -4.77 -3.41 7.67
C ILE A 274 -5.17 -4.07 6.33
N ALA A 275 -4.35 -3.93 5.29
CA ALA A 275 -4.57 -4.61 4.01
C ALA A 275 -4.64 -6.14 4.15
N ASP A 276 -3.99 -6.70 5.15
CA ASP A 276 -3.98 -8.14 5.42
C ASP A 276 -5.26 -8.64 6.10
N HIS A 277 -6.12 -7.74 6.56
CA HIS A 277 -7.34 -8.09 7.29
C HIS A 277 -8.25 -9.06 6.51
N GLY A 278 -8.37 -8.85 5.20
CA GLY A 278 -9.13 -9.75 4.33
C GLY A 278 -8.52 -11.16 4.28
N THR A 279 -7.21 -11.25 4.18
CA THR A 279 -6.46 -12.52 4.20
C THR A 279 -6.58 -13.19 5.57
N VAL A 280 -6.43 -12.44 6.65
CA VAL A 280 -6.58 -12.95 8.03
C VAL A 280 -7.97 -13.56 8.22
N GLY A 281 -9.03 -12.83 7.86
CA GLY A 281 -10.41 -13.31 8.01
C GLY A 281 -10.76 -14.54 7.17
N LYS A 282 -10.12 -14.72 6.01
CA LYS A 282 -10.33 -15.87 5.12
C LYS A 282 -9.51 -17.11 5.54
N THR A 283 -8.37 -16.90 6.17
CA THR A 283 -7.37 -17.96 6.38
C THR A 283 -7.41 -18.53 7.79
N LEU A 284 -7.85 -17.75 8.78
CA LEU A 284 -8.04 -18.25 10.14
C LEU A 284 -9.08 -19.40 10.15
N PRO A 285 -8.86 -20.47 10.92
CA PRO A 285 -9.83 -21.54 11.05
C PRO A 285 -11.18 -21.06 11.57
N GLU A 286 -12.25 -21.69 11.10
CA GLU A 286 -13.61 -21.42 11.58
C GLU A 286 -13.71 -21.57 13.11
N GLY A 287 -14.40 -20.63 13.75
CA GLY A 287 -14.57 -20.59 15.20
C GLY A 287 -13.45 -19.89 15.97
N VAL A 288 -12.33 -19.55 15.34
CA VAL A 288 -11.28 -18.75 15.99
C VAL A 288 -11.74 -17.29 16.05
N LYS A 289 -11.88 -16.78 17.27
CA LYS A 289 -12.14 -15.36 17.50
C LYS A 289 -10.83 -14.59 17.44
N TRP A 290 -10.82 -13.52 16.71
CA TRP A 290 -9.70 -12.60 16.58
C TRP A 290 -10.21 -11.17 16.45
N ASP A 291 -9.30 -10.21 16.65
CA ASP A 291 -9.63 -8.79 16.50
C ASP A 291 -8.39 -8.00 16.09
N VAL A 292 -8.59 -6.74 15.77
CA VAL A 292 -7.55 -5.80 15.34
C VAL A 292 -7.64 -4.52 16.15
N ALA A 293 -6.48 -3.97 16.50
CA ALA A 293 -6.34 -2.73 17.27
C ALA A 293 -5.35 -1.77 16.58
N MET A 294 -5.35 -0.51 16.99
CA MET A 294 -4.25 0.39 16.67
C MET A 294 -2.94 -0.19 17.22
N LEU A 295 -1.80 0.12 16.57
CA LEU A 295 -0.50 -0.25 17.13
C LEU A 295 -0.38 0.29 18.57
N PRO A 296 0.10 -0.50 19.53
CA PRO A 296 0.29 -0.06 20.90
C PRO A 296 1.27 1.12 21.00
N VAL A 297 1.12 1.93 22.04
CA VAL A 297 2.10 2.96 22.41
C VAL A 297 2.71 2.61 23.77
N PHE A 298 3.83 3.19 24.15
CA PHE A 298 4.34 3.06 25.52
C PHE A 298 3.43 3.79 26.50
N LYS A 299 3.28 3.21 27.69
CA LYS A 299 2.44 3.76 28.76
C LYS A 299 2.80 5.21 29.06
N GLY A 300 1.78 6.06 29.16
CA GLY A 300 1.97 7.50 29.38
C GLY A 300 2.27 8.32 28.11
N THR A 301 2.32 7.68 26.94
CA THR A 301 2.45 8.39 25.66
C THR A 301 1.09 8.90 25.19
N GLU A 302 1.00 10.18 24.85
CA GLU A 302 -0.11 10.71 24.07
C GLU A 302 0.01 10.23 22.64
N ARG A 303 -0.88 9.33 22.25
CA ARG A 303 -0.90 8.75 20.88
C ARG A 303 -1.15 9.84 19.83
N LYS A 304 -0.32 9.87 18.80
CA LYS A 304 -0.54 10.67 17.59
C LYS A 304 -1.06 9.78 16.45
N LYS A 305 -1.43 10.42 15.34
CA LYS A 305 -1.87 9.70 14.13
C LYS A 305 -0.77 8.81 13.56
N SER A 306 -1.18 7.72 12.94
CA SER A 306 -0.29 6.84 12.17
C SER A 306 0.07 7.45 10.79
N LEU A 307 1.05 6.83 10.12
CA LEU A 307 1.39 7.16 8.73
C LEU A 307 0.58 6.30 7.76
N VAL A 308 0.28 6.86 6.60
CA VAL A 308 -0.23 6.08 5.49
C VAL A 308 0.87 5.16 4.94
N GLY A 309 0.48 3.97 4.54
CA GLY A 309 1.28 3.06 3.75
C GLY A 309 0.53 2.62 2.50
N GLY A 310 1.17 1.78 1.70
CA GLY A 310 0.62 1.32 0.43
C GLY A 310 1.19 2.08 -0.75
N ALA A 311 0.38 2.34 -1.77
CA ALA A 311 0.87 2.90 -3.02
C ALA A 311 -0.14 3.81 -3.71
N SER A 312 0.38 4.65 -4.59
CA SER A 312 -0.39 5.46 -5.53
C SER A 312 -0.04 5.11 -6.98
N LEU A 313 -0.89 5.52 -7.91
CA LEU A 313 -0.70 5.29 -9.34
C LEU A 313 -0.06 6.51 -9.99
N TRP A 314 1.10 6.29 -10.60
CA TRP A 314 1.86 7.32 -11.31
C TRP A 314 1.67 7.13 -12.82
N VAL A 315 1.20 8.16 -13.51
CA VAL A 315 1.12 8.16 -14.98
C VAL A 315 2.44 8.59 -15.52
N MET A 316 3.09 7.72 -16.28
CA MET A 316 4.45 7.95 -16.74
C MET A 316 4.50 8.90 -17.93
N ALA A 317 5.44 9.86 -17.92
CA ALA A 317 5.62 10.81 -19.01
C ALA A 317 6.22 10.13 -20.26
N GLY A 318 5.93 10.70 -21.45
CA GLY A 318 6.49 10.23 -22.71
C GLY A 318 5.71 9.07 -23.37
N ARG A 319 4.43 8.88 -23.00
CA ARG A 319 3.52 7.96 -23.68
C ARG A 319 2.66 8.67 -24.74
N PRO A 320 2.11 7.95 -25.73
CA PRO A 320 1.16 8.51 -26.69
C PRO A 320 -0.12 9.06 -26.05
N ASP A 321 -0.72 10.10 -26.62
CA ASP A 321 -1.97 10.70 -26.13
C ASP A 321 -3.12 9.69 -25.99
N ALA A 322 -3.21 8.71 -26.89
CA ALA A 322 -4.22 7.68 -26.82
C ALA A 322 -4.08 6.82 -25.54
N GLU A 323 -2.86 6.54 -25.09
CA GLU A 323 -2.60 5.83 -23.84
C GLU A 323 -2.92 6.70 -22.61
N TYR A 324 -2.68 8.02 -22.68
CA TYR A 324 -3.08 8.96 -21.61
C TYR A 324 -4.60 9.00 -21.44
N LYS A 325 -5.36 8.99 -22.54
CA LYS A 325 -6.83 8.90 -22.49
C LYS A 325 -7.29 7.60 -21.82
N GLY A 326 -6.66 6.48 -22.18
CA GLY A 326 -6.92 5.19 -21.55
C GLY A 326 -6.55 5.17 -20.04
N ALA A 327 -5.40 5.73 -19.69
CA ALA A 327 -4.97 5.88 -18.30
C ALA A 327 -5.95 6.74 -17.50
N ALA A 328 -6.37 7.91 -18.03
CA ALA A 328 -7.35 8.78 -17.39
C ALA A 328 -8.72 8.09 -17.22
N ALA A 329 -9.17 7.33 -18.23
CA ALA A 329 -10.39 6.54 -18.14
C ALA A 329 -10.31 5.47 -17.03
N PHE A 330 -9.17 4.79 -16.88
CA PHE A 330 -8.96 3.81 -15.80
C PHE A 330 -8.94 4.48 -14.43
N LEU A 331 -8.23 5.60 -14.28
CA LEU A 331 -8.19 6.35 -13.02
C LEU A 331 -9.59 6.85 -12.63
N ASN A 332 -10.38 7.34 -13.61
CA ASN A 332 -11.76 7.71 -13.36
C ASN A 332 -12.63 6.51 -12.96
N PHE A 333 -12.42 5.35 -13.57
CA PHE A 333 -13.15 4.12 -13.25
C PHE A 333 -12.92 3.70 -11.80
N ILE A 334 -11.67 3.65 -11.34
CA ILE A 334 -11.36 3.27 -9.95
C ILE A 334 -11.74 4.32 -8.91
N ALA A 335 -11.98 5.57 -9.34
CA ALA A 335 -12.47 6.66 -8.48
C ALA A 335 -13.98 6.58 -8.21
N GLN A 336 -14.72 5.79 -8.97
CA GLN A 336 -16.17 5.69 -8.79
C GLN A 336 -16.50 5.09 -7.41
N PRO A 337 -17.56 5.56 -6.74
CA PRO A 337 -17.91 5.12 -5.38
C PRO A 337 -18.05 3.61 -5.23
N ASP A 338 -18.67 2.95 -6.21
CA ASP A 338 -18.84 1.49 -6.24
C ASP A 338 -17.50 0.75 -6.37
N MET A 339 -16.54 1.31 -7.09
CA MET A 339 -15.20 0.72 -7.20
C MET A 339 -14.36 0.97 -5.94
N VAL A 340 -14.50 2.11 -5.28
CA VAL A 340 -13.85 2.38 -3.98
C VAL A 340 -14.38 1.40 -2.91
N GLU A 341 -15.70 1.22 -2.83
CA GLU A 341 -16.32 0.25 -1.93
C GLU A 341 -15.92 -1.18 -2.27
N TRP A 342 -15.98 -1.57 -3.56
CA TRP A 342 -15.57 -2.89 -4.01
C TRP A 342 -14.12 -3.19 -3.63
N TRP A 343 -13.20 -2.27 -3.91
CA TRP A 343 -11.77 -2.43 -3.59
C TRP A 343 -11.54 -2.65 -2.10
N SER A 344 -12.14 -1.83 -1.26
CA SER A 344 -12.05 -1.99 0.20
C SER A 344 -12.67 -3.30 0.69
N THR A 345 -13.76 -3.75 0.06
CA THR A 345 -14.46 -4.99 0.41
C THR A 345 -13.62 -6.23 0.11
N VAL A 346 -13.04 -6.31 -1.11
CA VAL A 346 -12.31 -7.52 -1.55
C VAL A 346 -10.87 -7.58 -1.06
N THR A 347 -10.34 -6.47 -0.54
CA THR A 347 -9.02 -6.37 0.07
C THR A 347 -9.14 -6.10 1.58
N GLY A 348 -8.15 -5.52 2.20
CA GLY A 348 -8.25 -4.91 3.53
C GLY A 348 -7.91 -3.42 3.47
N TYR A 349 -7.63 -2.90 2.27
CA TYR A 349 -7.29 -1.49 2.09
C TYR A 349 -8.43 -0.58 2.51
N ILE A 350 -8.07 0.57 3.07
CA ILE A 350 -9.05 1.58 3.47
C ILE A 350 -9.66 2.26 2.24
N PRO A 351 -10.95 2.66 2.29
CA PRO A 351 -11.52 3.52 1.26
C PRO A 351 -10.77 4.86 1.26
N VAL A 352 -10.22 5.25 0.12
CA VAL A 352 -9.37 6.44 0.03
C VAL A 352 -10.16 7.76 0.10
N THR A 353 -11.48 7.69 0.00
CA THR A 353 -12.39 8.86 0.01
C THR A 353 -13.27 8.88 1.26
N LYS A 354 -13.55 10.11 1.74
CA LYS A 354 -14.44 10.34 2.89
C LYS A 354 -15.86 9.81 2.63
N THR A 355 -16.41 10.10 1.45
CA THR A 355 -17.75 9.64 1.08
C THR A 355 -17.84 8.12 0.98
N GLY A 356 -16.79 7.45 0.47
CA GLY A 356 -16.70 5.99 0.44
C GLY A 356 -16.73 5.40 1.85
N PHE A 357 -15.92 5.94 2.76
CA PHE A 357 -15.91 5.51 4.15
C PHE A 357 -17.26 5.71 4.85
N GLU A 358 -17.85 6.90 4.74
CA GLU A 358 -19.13 7.21 5.36
C GLU A 358 -20.27 6.35 4.80
N SER A 359 -20.28 6.08 3.48
CA SER A 359 -21.23 5.15 2.86
C SER A 359 -21.11 3.75 3.43
N MET A 360 -19.90 3.20 3.49
CA MET A 360 -19.64 1.87 4.03
C MET A 360 -20.04 1.79 5.52
N LYS A 361 -19.71 2.81 6.32
CA LYS A 361 -20.10 2.90 7.73
C LYS A 361 -21.62 2.94 7.89
N LYS A 362 -22.31 3.79 7.15
CA LYS A 362 -23.79 3.92 7.17
C LYS A 362 -24.49 2.61 6.80
N ASN A 363 -23.90 1.83 5.89
CA ASN A 363 -24.44 0.54 5.46
C ASN A 363 -24.09 -0.61 6.43
N GLY A 364 -23.47 -0.31 7.58
CA GLY A 364 -23.09 -1.30 8.60
C GLY A 364 -22.00 -2.25 8.12
N PHE A 365 -21.13 -1.82 7.21
CA PHE A 365 -20.03 -2.66 6.69
C PHE A 365 -19.10 -3.11 7.82
N TYR A 366 -18.70 -2.21 8.69
CA TYR A 366 -17.76 -2.45 9.77
C TYR A 366 -18.36 -3.23 10.96
N ASP A 367 -19.68 -3.38 11.00
CA ASP A 367 -20.37 -4.17 12.03
C ASP A 367 -20.44 -5.67 11.68
N LYS A 368 -20.18 -6.00 10.42
CA LYS A 368 -20.35 -7.37 9.88
C LYS A 368 -19.04 -8.14 9.94
N ALA A 369 -19.06 -9.37 10.42
CA ALA A 369 -17.98 -10.30 10.13
C ALA A 369 -17.96 -10.59 8.61
N PRO A 370 -16.78 -10.66 7.96
CA PRO A 370 -15.42 -10.60 8.49
C PRO A 370 -14.79 -9.19 8.47
N TYR A 371 -15.57 -8.10 8.36
CA TYR A 371 -15.04 -6.74 8.15
C TYR A 371 -14.90 -5.92 9.43
N LYS A 372 -15.45 -6.46 10.53
CA LYS A 372 -15.43 -5.82 11.83
C LYS A 372 -14.01 -5.42 12.27
N GLY A 373 -13.87 -4.21 12.77
CA GLY A 373 -12.60 -3.67 13.28
C GLY A 373 -11.74 -2.97 12.22
N ARG A 374 -12.10 -3.00 10.92
CA ARG A 374 -11.30 -2.33 9.87
C ARG A 374 -11.28 -0.81 10.00
N GLU A 375 -12.30 -0.21 10.61
CA GLU A 375 -12.39 1.23 10.86
C GLU A 375 -11.22 1.75 11.69
N VAL A 376 -10.58 0.93 12.51
CA VAL A 376 -9.43 1.29 13.35
C VAL A 376 -8.29 1.91 12.53
N ALA A 377 -8.15 1.52 11.28
CA ALA A 377 -7.11 2.06 10.40
C ALA A 377 -7.37 3.53 10.04
N ILE A 378 -8.62 3.89 9.74
CA ILE A 378 -8.99 5.29 9.45
C ILE A 378 -8.93 6.12 10.73
N GLU A 379 -9.43 5.59 11.83
CA GLU A 379 -9.33 6.25 13.14
C GLU A 379 -7.88 6.57 13.50
N SER A 380 -6.97 5.62 13.26
CA SER A 380 -5.54 5.83 13.50
C SER A 380 -4.92 6.90 12.60
N LEU A 381 -5.31 6.94 11.31
CA LEU A 381 -4.79 7.91 10.34
C LEU A 381 -5.34 9.33 10.52
N THR A 382 -6.50 9.47 11.17
CA THR A 382 -7.22 10.76 11.33
C THR A 382 -7.26 11.25 12.76
N LEU A 383 -6.55 10.56 13.68
CA LEU A 383 -6.64 10.81 15.12
C LEU A 383 -6.22 12.24 15.53
N THR A 384 -5.20 12.78 14.89
CA THR A 384 -4.69 14.14 15.15
C THR A 384 -4.36 14.84 13.84
N GLU A 385 -4.27 16.17 13.86
CA GLU A 385 -3.75 16.93 12.74
C GLU A 385 -2.29 16.55 12.41
N PRO A 386 -1.88 16.58 11.13
CA PRO A 386 -0.52 16.28 10.74
C PRO A 386 0.50 17.29 11.30
N THR A 387 1.61 16.79 11.82
CA THR A 387 2.77 17.56 12.28
C THR A 387 4.00 17.27 11.40
N ASP A 388 5.14 17.87 11.71
CA ASP A 388 6.42 17.55 11.01
C ASP A 388 6.84 16.09 11.17
N THR A 389 6.40 15.41 12.23
CA THR A 389 6.70 13.99 12.50
C THR A 389 5.65 13.02 11.97
N THR A 390 4.42 13.47 11.76
CA THR A 390 3.26 12.60 11.45
C THR A 390 2.65 12.82 10.07
N ARG A 391 3.11 13.82 9.29
CA ARG A 391 2.57 14.04 7.94
C ARG A 391 3.12 13.07 6.89
N GLY A 392 4.23 12.39 7.18
CA GLY A 392 4.87 11.43 6.27
C GLY A 392 6.40 11.48 6.35
N ILE A 393 7.03 10.83 5.37
CA ILE A 393 8.50 10.78 5.21
C ILE A 393 8.82 11.14 3.76
N ARG A 394 9.74 12.07 3.58
CA ARG A 394 10.13 12.58 2.26
C ARG A 394 11.65 12.59 2.11
N LEU A 395 12.24 11.39 2.18
CA LEU A 395 13.67 11.18 2.06
C LEU A 395 14.03 10.59 0.70
N GLY A 396 15.10 11.06 0.10
CA GLY A 396 15.63 10.50 -1.13
C GLY A 396 16.19 9.11 -0.92
N ASN A 397 16.00 8.25 -1.91
CA ASN A 397 16.48 6.85 -1.87
C ASN A 397 16.01 6.11 -0.59
N PHE A 398 14.78 6.36 -0.15
CA PHE A 398 14.27 5.87 1.12
C PHE A 398 14.15 4.34 1.15
N THR A 399 13.99 3.70 0.00
CA THR A 399 14.04 2.24 -0.13
C THR A 399 15.37 1.66 0.36
N GLN A 400 16.49 2.31 0.06
CA GLN A 400 17.80 1.89 0.54
C GLN A 400 17.94 2.14 2.05
N ILE A 401 17.39 3.24 2.56
CA ILE A 401 17.37 3.52 4.02
C ILE A 401 16.60 2.41 4.75
N ARG A 402 15.42 2.01 4.26
CA ARG A 402 14.67 0.87 4.81
C ARG A 402 15.51 -0.41 4.83
N LYS A 403 16.28 -0.67 3.79
CA LYS A 403 17.18 -1.84 3.72
C LYS A 403 18.31 -1.78 4.75
N GLU A 404 18.94 -0.62 4.95
CA GLU A 404 19.98 -0.45 5.98
C GLU A 404 19.41 -0.65 7.38
N LEU A 405 18.20 -0.11 7.66
CA LEU A 405 17.52 -0.30 8.94
C LEU A 405 17.06 -1.75 9.13
N SER A 406 16.54 -2.42 8.10
CA SER A 406 16.16 -3.83 8.17
C SER A 406 17.40 -4.73 8.46
N THR A 407 18.56 -4.41 7.87
CA THR A 407 19.82 -5.09 8.16
C THR A 407 20.24 -4.89 9.63
N ALA A 408 20.04 -3.70 10.18
CA ALA A 408 20.31 -3.45 11.61
C ALA A 408 19.35 -4.26 12.50
N LEU A 409 18.06 -4.34 12.18
CA LEU A 409 17.10 -5.18 12.91
C LEU A 409 17.51 -6.67 12.87
N GLU A 410 17.95 -7.15 11.72
CA GLU A 410 18.47 -8.53 11.60
C GLU A 410 19.70 -8.75 12.49
N ALA A 411 20.66 -7.83 12.48
CA ALA A 411 21.84 -7.92 13.34
C ALA A 411 21.49 -7.92 14.83
N ILE A 412 20.54 -7.06 15.26
CA ILE A 412 20.08 -6.97 16.64
C ILE A 412 19.43 -8.28 17.09
N TYR A 413 18.45 -8.80 16.33
CA TYR A 413 17.59 -9.89 16.79
C TYR A 413 18.08 -11.28 16.41
N MET A 414 18.87 -11.42 15.35
CA MET A 414 19.37 -12.73 14.89
C MET A 414 20.85 -12.97 15.21
N GLN A 415 21.64 -11.90 15.34
CA GLN A 415 23.08 -11.98 15.59
C GLN A 415 23.47 -11.46 16.99
N ASN A 416 22.47 -11.13 17.82
CA ASN A 416 22.63 -10.57 19.16
C ASN A 416 23.45 -9.28 19.20
N GLY A 417 23.31 -8.43 18.15
CA GLY A 417 23.95 -7.13 18.05
C GLY A 417 23.45 -6.14 19.10
N ASP A 418 24.28 -5.20 19.48
CA ASP A 418 23.88 -4.09 20.36
C ASP A 418 22.96 -3.12 19.60
N VAL A 419 21.81 -2.81 20.19
CA VAL A 419 20.77 -1.99 19.56
C VAL A 419 21.31 -0.63 19.12
N GLN A 420 22.02 0.07 20.02
CA GLN A 420 22.55 1.40 19.72
C GLN A 420 23.59 1.35 18.60
N GLN A 421 24.53 0.43 18.70
CA GLN A 421 25.62 0.33 17.72
C GLN A 421 25.10 -0.05 16.32
N GLU A 422 24.16 -0.98 16.22
CA GLU A 422 23.62 -1.38 14.91
C GLU A 422 22.78 -0.27 14.28
N LEU A 423 22.01 0.48 15.08
CA LEU A 423 21.31 1.67 14.59
C LEU A 423 22.27 2.78 14.18
N ASP A 424 23.35 3.03 14.96
CA ASP A 424 24.35 4.05 14.60
C ASP A 424 25.00 3.74 13.24
N LYS A 425 25.39 2.49 13.00
CA LYS A 425 25.92 2.04 11.70
C LYS A 425 24.94 2.23 10.55
N ALA A 426 23.64 1.88 10.76
CA ALA A 426 22.61 2.04 9.75
C ALA A 426 22.34 3.51 9.42
N VAL A 427 22.28 4.37 10.44
CA VAL A 427 22.10 5.81 10.29
C VAL A 427 23.28 6.45 9.57
N GLU A 428 24.53 6.08 9.92
CA GLU A 428 25.71 6.59 9.24
C GLU A 428 25.69 6.25 7.75
N ARG A 429 25.46 4.98 7.37
CA ARG A 429 25.38 4.55 5.97
C ARG A 429 24.23 5.25 5.23
N SER A 430 23.09 5.38 5.88
CA SER A 430 21.92 6.09 5.32
C SER A 430 22.22 7.56 5.06
N ASN A 431 22.87 8.25 5.99
CA ASN A 431 23.22 9.66 5.85
C ASN A 431 24.26 9.91 4.75
N VAL A 432 25.21 8.98 4.55
CA VAL A 432 26.08 9.02 3.36
C VAL A 432 25.27 8.94 2.07
N GLY A 433 24.26 8.07 2.03
CA GLY A 433 23.31 7.96 0.90
C GLY A 433 22.52 9.23 0.67
N LEU A 434 21.99 9.86 1.73
CA LEU A 434 21.25 11.10 1.68
C LEU A 434 22.12 12.26 1.16
N ARG A 435 23.39 12.40 1.60
CA ARG A 435 24.30 13.42 1.08
C ARG A 435 24.60 13.24 -0.42
N ARG A 436 24.70 12.01 -0.91
CA ARG A 436 24.85 11.73 -2.36
C ARG A 436 23.60 12.12 -3.12
N PHE A 437 22.44 11.81 -2.58
CA PHE A 437 21.14 12.18 -3.19
C PHE A 437 20.97 13.69 -3.27
N GLU A 438 21.19 14.41 -2.18
CA GLU A 438 21.17 15.87 -2.13
C GLU A 438 22.09 16.49 -3.21
N LYS A 439 23.33 16.00 -3.33
CA LYS A 439 24.27 16.47 -4.36
C LYS A 439 23.75 16.21 -5.77
N THR A 440 23.10 15.08 -6.01
CA THR A 440 22.54 14.72 -7.32
C THR A 440 21.41 15.67 -7.74
N PHE A 441 20.60 16.11 -6.79
CA PHE A 441 19.45 16.97 -7.02
C PHE A 441 19.68 18.41 -6.52
N SER A 442 20.94 18.83 -6.41
CA SER A 442 21.31 20.19 -6.00
C SER A 442 20.65 21.23 -6.91
N GLY A 443 19.95 22.21 -6.28
CA GLY A 443 19.21 23.25 -7.00
C GLY A 443 17.81 22.85 -7.50
N VAL A 444 17.36 21.62 -7.26
CA VAL A 444 15.99 21.20 -7.55
C VAL A 444 15.12 21.49 -6.31
N SER A 445 14.03 22.26 -6.50
CA SER A 445 13.04 22.47 -5.44
C SER A 445 12.23 21.19 -5.21
N ILE A 446 12.01 20.85 -3.94
CA ILE A 446 11.11 19.77 -3.51
C ILE A 446 9.67 20.25 -3.27
N ASN A 447 9.42 21.55 -3.51
CA ASN A 447 8.13 22.22 -3.32
C ASN A 447 7.31 22.23 -4.62
#